data_0ffe85d3754f3a080133eefbf99e7ad4
#
_entry.id   0ffe85d3754f3a080133eefbf99e7ad4
#
_cell.length_a   1.000
_cell.length_b   1.000
_cell.length_c   1.000
_cell.angle_alpha   90.00
_cell.angle_beta   90.00
_cell.angle_gamma   90.00
#
_symmetry.space_group_name_H-M   'P 1'
#
loop_
_entity.id
_entity.type
_entity.pdbx_description
1 polymer ?
#
loop_
_entity_poly.entity_id
_entity_poly.type
_entity_poly.pdbx_seq_one_letter_code
_entity_poly.pdbx_strand_id
1 'polypeptide(L)'
;MEINIIRGQNQIGGSIIEVSSKNTKIILDVGSNLDDKEIVVPEIEGLFKGEAKYDGVLISHYHSDHEGLATKILPEIPIYMGEKSYEIHKITREYIKKEYLKEPRVFKSEEQVSIGDIKITPYLCDHSAFDSHMFLLECEGKKILYTGDFRSNGRKFFQSLLDKLPKVDALITEGTNLSNDKIGKINLTEKELEKRGIELLKGNDRPVFVLMAGTNIDRIVTFYKIANTTKRLFLLDTYAGQITATIGGNIPNPRTFFNVRI
;
A
#
# COMPACT_ATOMS: atom_id res chain seq x y z
N MET A 1 19.35 -11.73 -13.56
CA MET A 1 17.91 -11.57 -13.26
C MET A 1 17.15 -11.11 -14.49
N GLU A 2 15.93 -11.56 -14.66
CA GLU A 2 15.01 -11.20 -15.76
C GLU A 2 13.76 -10.52 -15.17
N ILE A 3 13.17 -9.56 -15.89
CA ILE A 3 11.94 -8.85 -15.51
C ILE A 3 10.92 -9.07 -16.63
N ASN A 4 9.72 -9.55 -16.28
CA ASN A 4 8.62 -9.72 -17.20
C ASN A 4 7.37 -8.99 -16.64
N ILE A 5 6.91 -7.93 -17.30
CA ILE A 5 5.70 -7.23 -16.92
C ILE A 5 4.51 -7.96 -17.54
N ILE A 6 3.87 -8.81 -16.76
CA ILE A 6 2.74 -9.64 -17.20
C ILE A 6 1.51 -8.74 -17.41
N ARG A 7 1.26 -7.82 -16.46
CA ARG A 7 0.14 -6.88 -16.51
C ARG A 7 0.48 -5.57 -15.75
N GLY A 8 -0.15 -4.46 -16.17
CA GLY A 8 0.02 -3.13 -15.56
C GLY A 8 0.72 -2.11 -16.45
N GLN A 9 1.36 -2.52 -17.57
CA GLN A 9 2.16 -1.60 -18.41
C GLN A 9 1.33 -0.60 -19.23
N ASN A 10 0.07 -0.90 -19.54
CA ASN A 10 -0.81 -0.08 -20.39
C ASN A 10 -2.13 0.28 -19.70
N GLN A 11 -2.18 0.19 -18.39
CA GLN A 11 -3.37 0.46 -17.57
C GLN A 11 -2.97 0.99 -16.20
N ILE A 12 -3.92 1.59 -15.50
CA ILE A 12 -3.74 1.97 -14.09
C ILE A 12 -4.19 0.79 -13.23
N GLY A 13 -3.30 0.32 -12.35
CA GLY A 13 -3.56 -0.80 -11.47
C GLY A 13 -3.52 -2.17 -12.16
N GLY A 14 -3.92 -3.19 -11.42
CA GLY A 14 -3.88 -4.57 -11.87
C GLY A 14 -2.47 -5.11 -12.08
N SER A 15 -1.49 -4.57 -11.36
CA SER A 15 -0.07 -4.90 -11.53
C SER A 15 0.24 -6.36 -11.23
N ILE A 16 0.94 -7.02 -12.14
CA ILE A 16 1.50 -8.36 -11.98
C ILE A 16 2.85 -8.38 -12.71
N ILE A 17 3.93 -8.47 -11.93
CA ILE A 17 5.29 -8.40 -12.47
C ILE A 17 6.08 -9.61 -11.99
N GLU A 18 6.66 -10.34 -12.93
CA GLU A 18 7.55 -11.46 -12.66
C GLU A 18 8.99 -10.96 -12.59
N VAL A 19 9.73 -11.39 -11.58
CA VAL A 19 11.18 -11.27 -11.52
C VAL A 19 11.77 -12.66 -11.31
N SER A 20 12.74 -13.03 -12.13
CA SER A 20 13.38 -14.35 -12.05
C SER A 20 14.90 -14.26 -12.06
N SER A 21 15.52 -15.16 -11.32
CA SER A 21 16.93 -15.54 -11.41
C SER A 21 17.06 -16.87 -12.18
N LYS A 22 18.24 -17.50 -12.13
CA LYS A 22 18.42 -18.86 -12.67
C LYS A 22 17.60 -19.92 -11.92
N ASN A 23 17.37 -19.73 -10.62
CA ASN A 23 16.81 -20.78 -9.76
C ASN A 23 15.52 -20.35 -9.03
N THR A 24 15.15 -19.07 -9.10
CA THR A 24 14.04 -18.52 -8.32
C THR A 24 13.16 -17.65 -9.20
N LYS A 25 11.86 -17.80 -9.06
CA LYS A 25 10.85 -17.03 -9.77
C LYS A 25 9.83 -16.46 -8.78
N ILE A 26 9.71 -15.14 -8.73
CA ILE A 26 8.80 -14.42 -7.82
C ILE A 26 7.86 -13.50 -8.59
N ILE A 27 6.73 -13.19 -7.96
CA ILE A 27 5.78 -12.19 -8.45
C ILE A 27 5.79 -10.98 -7.50
N LEU A 28 5.75 -9.79 -8.09
CA LEU A 28 5.53 -8.52 -7.41
C LEU A 28 4.12 -8.04 -7.74
N ASP A 29 3.29 -7.97 -6.71
CA ASP A 29 1.87 -7.66 -6.73
C ASP A 29 1.01 -8.60 -7.60
N VAL A 30 -0.27 -8.70 -7.27
CA VAL A 30 -1.30 -9.45 -8.00
C VAL A 30 -2.61 -8.69 -7.95
N GLY A 31 -2.61 -7.54 -8.60
CA GLY A 31 -3.73 -6.61 -8.55
C GLY A 31 -4.94 -7.04 -9.37
N SER A 32 -6.13 -6.63 -8.96
CA SER A 32 -7.32 -6.64 -9.82
C SER A 32 -7.38 -5.38 -10.67
N ASN A 33 -8.03 -5.44 -11.83
CA ASN A 33 -8.30 -4.24 -12.63
C ASN A 33 -9.28 -3.33 -11.88
N LEU A 34 -9.05 -2.03 -11.95
CA LEU A 34 -9.94 -1.04 -11.33
C LEU A 34 -11.26 -0.86 -12.09
N ASP A 35 -11.25 -1.07 -13.41
CA ASP A 35 -12.42 -0.87 -14.28
C ASP A 35 -13.33 -2.10 -14.38
N ASP A 36 -12.89 -3.25 -13.88
CA ASP A 36 -13.67 -4.49 -13.94
C ASP A 36 -14.82 -4.46 -12.93
N LYS A 37 -16.05 -4.72 -13.37
CA LYS A 37 -17.23 -4.85 -12.50
C LYS A 37 -17.15 -6.10 -11.61
N GLU A 38 -16.47 -7.13 -12.09
CA GLU A 38 -16.22 -8.39 -11.40
C GLU A 38 -14.73 -8.69 -11.40
N ILE A 39 -14.28 -9.46 -10.40
CA ILE A 39 -12.87 -9.87 -10.32
C ILE A 39 -12.60 -10.90 -11.43
N VAL A 40 -11.84 -10.49 -12.43
CA VAL A 40 -11.34 -11.38 -13.49
C VAL A 40 -9.96 -11.87 -13.12
N VAL A 41 -9.83 -13.17 -12.91
CA VAL A 41 -8.52 -13.82 -12.66
C VAL A 41 -7.87 -14.14 -14.00
N PRO A 42 -6.67 -13.61 -14.29
CA PRO A 42 -5.99 -13.90 -15.54
C PRO A 42 -5.49 -15.34 -15.56
N GLU A 43 -5.43 -15.93 -16.76
CA GLU A 43 -4.99 -17.30 -16.94
C GLU A 43 -3.46 -17.43 -16.94
N ILE A 44 -2.84 -17.24 -15.74
CA ILE A 44 -1.41 -17.39 -15.56
C ILE A 44 -1.13 -18.78 -14.99
N GLU A 45 -0.52 -19.63 -15.83
CA GLU A 45 -0.15 -20.99 -15.48
C GLU A 45 0.93 -21.01 -14.40
N GLY A 46 0.71 -21.79 -13.34
CA GLY A 46 1.63 -21.91 -12.21
C GLY A 46 1.50 -20.81 -11.16
N LEU A 47 0.59 -19.82 -11.37
CA LEU A 47 0.27 -18.79 -10.38
C LEU A 47 -1.17 -18.95 -9.87
N PHE A 48 -2.14 -19.01 -10.77
CA PHE A 48 -3.56 -19.12 -10.45
C PHE A 48 -4.17 -20.47 -10.83
N LYS A 49 -3.50 -21.24 -11.66
CA LYS A 49 -3.94 -22.57 -12.09
C LYS A 49 -2.75 -23.49 -12.40
N GLY A 50 -3.03 -24.79 -12.51
CA GLY A 50 -2.05 -25.80 -12.80
C GLY A 50 -1.13 -26.12 -11.61
N GLU A 51 0.07 -26.59 -11.87
CA GLU A 51 1.11 -26.85 -10.88
C GLU A 51 1.87 -25.55 -10.55
N ALA A 52 2.14 -25.29 -9.26
CA ALA A 52 2.84 -24.08 -8.81
C ALA A 52 4.24 -23.94 -9.43
N LYS A 53 4.55 -22.77 -9.99
CA LYS A 53 5.82 -22.46 -10.65
C LYS A 53 6.55 -21.26 -10.08
N TYR A 54 6.01 -20.66 -9.01
CA TYR A 54 6.58 -19.47 -8.37
C TYR A 54 6.98 -19.79 -6.94
N ASP A 55 8.12 -19.25 -6.53
CA ASP A 55 8.69 -19.45 -5.19
C ASP A 55 8.11 -18.48 -4.17
N GLY A 56 7.39 -17.44 -4.61
CA GLY A 56 6.72 -16.50 -3.74
C GLY A 56 6.09 -15.32 -4.47
N VAL A 57 5.16 -14.68 -3.77
CA VAL A 57 4.50 -13.43 -4.18
C VAL A 57 4.72 -12.37 -3.11
N LEU A 58 5.23 -11.20 -3.50
CA LEU A 58 5.39 -10.05 -2.62
C LEU A 58 4.30 -9.03 -2.92
N ILE A 59 3.56 -8.61 -1.88
CA ILE A 59 2.52 -7.59 -1.98
C ILE A 59 3.06 -6.28 -1.40
N SER A 60 3.10 -5.23 -2.23
CA SER A 60 3.61 -3.92 -1.84
C SER A 60 2.70 -3.23 -0.82
N HIS A 61 1.38 -3.34 -1.00
CA HIS A 61 0.37 -2.77 -0.10
C HIS A 61 -1.03 -3.34 -0.37
N TYR A 62 -2.01 -2.99 0.48
CA TYR A 62 -3.36 -3.59 0.51
C TYR A 62 -4.39 -2.99 -0.46
N HIS A 63 -4.04 -2.12 -1.39
CA HIS A 63 -5.02 -1.66 -2.39
C HIS A 63 -5.34 -2.78 -3.38
N SER A 64 -6.59 -2.83 -3.86
CA SER A 64 -7.08 -3.95 -4.67
C SER A 64 -6.38 -4.09 -6.02
N ASP A 65 -5.86 -3.01 -6.57
CA ASP A 65 -5.06 -2.99 -7.79
C ASP A 65 -3.63 -3.53 -7.62
N HIS A 66 -3.23 -3.88 -6.38
CA HIS A 66 -1.98 -4.54 -6.02
C HIS A 66 -2.17 -5.90 -5.34
N GLU A 67 -3.26 -6.10 -4.55
CA GLU A 67 -3.49 -7.35 -3.83
C GLU A 67 -4.79 -8.09 -4.21
N GLY A 68 -5.61 -7.49 -5.05
CA GLY A 68 -6.99 -7.92 -5.27
C GLY A 68 -7.18 -9.38 -5.71
N LEU A 69 -6.17 -10.00 -6.30
CA LEU A 69 -6.16 -11.41 -6.71
C LEU A 69 -5.39 -12.31 -5.74
N ALA A 70 -4.86 -11.81 -4.63
CA ALA A 70 -3.99 -12.56 -3.75
C ALA A 70 -4.66 -13.82 -3.16
N THR A 71 -5.97 -13.79 -2.90
CA THR A 71 -6.74 -14.97 -2.44
C THR A 71 -6.98 -16.02 -3.53
N LYS A 72 -6.58 -15.75 -4.78
CA LYS A 72 -6.75 -16.67 -5.92
C LYS A 72 -5.45 -17.38 -6.31
N ILE A 73 -4.34 -17.02 -5.65
CA ILE A 73 -3.04 -17.68 -5.86
C ILE A 73 -3.11 -19.14 -5.40
N LEU A 74 -2.39 -20.01 -6.10
CA LEU A 74 -2.24 -21.42 -5.71
C LEU A 74 -1.72 -21.51 -4.26
N PRO A 75 -2.30 -22.37 -3.42
CA PRO A 75 -2.03 -22.40 -1.97
C PRO A 75 -0.59 -22.82 -1.62
N GLU A 76 0.12 -23.44 -2.53
CA GLU A 76 1.53 -23.83 -2.37
C GLU A 76 2.49 -22.65 -2.44
N ILE A 77 2.06 -21.53 -3.04
CA ILE A 77 2.92 -20.35 -3.24
C ILE A 77 2.85 -19.44 -2.01
N PRO A 78 3.94 -19.22 -1.30
CA PRO A 78 3.97 -18.34 -0.15
C PRO A 78 3.76 -16.88 -0.57
N ILE A 79 2.88 -16.18 0.18
CA ILE A 79 2.61 -14.76 -0.01
C ILE A 79 3.30 -13.98 1.10
N TYR A 80 3.96 -12.88 0.75
CA TYR A 80 4.66 -11.98 1.66
C TYR A 80 4.00 -10.61 1.64
N MET A 81 3.74 -10.03 2.81
CA MET A 81 3.06 -8.74 2.96
C MET A 81 3.56 -7.99 4.20
N GLY A 82 3.51 -6.66 4.21
CA GLY A 82 3.81 -5.87 5.40
C GLY A 82 2.88 -6.23 6.56
N GLU A 83 3.40 -6.27 7.79
CA GLU A 83 2.65 -6.72 8.97
C GLU A 83 1.36 -5.91 9.17
N LYS A 84 1.45 -4.58 9.14
CA LYS A 84 0.27 -3.71 9.31
C LYS A 84 -0.60 -3.64 8.06
N SER A 85 0.02 -3.79 6.89
CA SER A 85 -0.70 -3.92 5.63
C SER A 85 -1.63 -5.15 5.66
N TYR A 86 -1.14 -6.28 6.17
CA TYR A 86 -1.96 -7.48 6.35
C TYR A 86 -3.10 -7.30 7.36
N GLU A 87 -2.84 -6.69 8.51
CA GLU A 87 -3.90 -6.43 9.51
C GLU A 87 -5.02 -5.56 8.93
N ILE A 88 -4.68 -4.54 8.14
CA ILE A 88 -5.66 -3.67 7.48
C ILE A 88 -6.40 -4.42 6.37
N HIS A 89 -5.69 -5.22 5.56
CA HIS A 89 -6.29 -6.10 4.55
C HIS A 89 -7.37 -6.99 5.20
N LYS A 90 -7.04 -7.68 6.28
CA LYS A 90 -7.97 -8.57 6.99
C LYS A 90 -9.23 -7.83 7.43
N ILE A 91 -9.08 -6.71 8.15
CA ILE A 91 -10.22 -5.89 8.62
C ILE A 91 -11.07 -5.43 7.45
N THR A 92 -10.45 -4.96 6.37
CA THR A 92 -11.14 -4.47 5.18
C THR A 92 -11.98 -5.58 4.55
N ARG A 93 -11.39 -6.75 4.35
CA ARG A 93 -12.07 -7.91 3.76
C ARG A 93 -13.20 -8.44 4.63
N GLU A 94 -13.01 -8.54 5.95
CA GLU A 94 -14.04 -8.92 6.90
C GLU A 94 -15.21 -7.93 6.88
N TYR A 95 -14.92 -6.62 6.85
CA TYR A 95 -15.93 -5.57 6.80
C TYR A 95 -16.82 -5.65 5.56
N ILE A 96 -16.23 -5.91 4.39
CA ILE A 96 -16.98 -6.09 3.13
C ILE A 96 -17.44 -7.52 2.90
N LYS A 97 -17.29 -8.43 3.89
CA LYS A 97 -17.68 -9.84 3.85
C LYS A 97 -17.07 -10.61 2.66
N LYS A 98 -15.80 -10.36 2.39
CA LYS A 98 -15.02 -11.09 1.38
C LYS A 98 -13.93 -11.95 2.05
N GLU A 99 -13.50 -12.95 1.32
CA GLU A 99 -12.36 -13.79 1.72
C GLU A 99 -11.10 -12.94 1.87
N TYR A 100 -10.30 -13.23 2.89
CA TYR A 100 -8.99 -12.61 3.13
C TYR A 100 -7.87 -13.63 3.11
N LEU A 101 -6.64 -13.18 2.96
CA LEU A 101 -5.44 -14.02 3.00
C LEU A 101 -5.32 -14.73 4.35
N LYS A 102 -5.01 -16.02 4.30
CA LYS A 102 -4.71 -16.80 5.50
C LYS A 102 -3.21 -16.96 5.61
N GLU A 103 -2.67 -16.60 6.77
CA GLU A 103 -1.29 -16.84 7.17
C GLU A 103 -0.21 -16.39 6.15
N PRO A 104 -0.26 -15.16 5.59
CA PRO A 104 0.86 -14.68 4.80
C PRO A 104 2.10 -14.54 5.68
N ARG A 105 3.27 -14.65 5.07
CA ARG A 105 4.54 -14.34 5.74
C ARG A 105 4.66 -12.84 5.86
N VAL A 106 4.68 -12.31 7.08
CA VAL A 106 4.79 -10.87 7.30
C VAL A 106 6.25 -10.44 7.41
N PHE A 107 6.53 -9.24 6.89
CA PHE A 107 7.83 -8.60 6.99
C PHE A 107 7.70 -7.19 7.60
N LYS A 108 8.81 -6.63 8.05
CA LYS A 108 8.93 -5.22 8.47
C LYS A 108 9.88 -4.47 7.57
N SER A 109 9.73 -3.15 7.56
CA SER A 109 10.63 -2.29 6.78
C SER A 109 12.09 -2.51 7.19
N GLU A 110 12.97 -2.57 6.19
CA GLU A 110 14.42 -2.75 6.32
C GLU A 110 14.84 -4.14 6.87
N GLU A 111 13.90 -5.05 7.15
CA GLU A 111 14.20 -6.45 7.45
C GLU A 111 14.32 -7.25 6.15
N GLN A 112 15.55 -7.68 5.83
CA GLN A 112 15.80 -8.46 4.61
C GLN A 112 15.18 -9.85 4.73
N VAL A 113 14.41 -10.24 3.69
CA VAL A 113 13.92 -11.60 3.50
C VAL A 113 14.57 -12.23 2.27
N SER A 114 14.64 -13.56 2.21
CA SER A 114 15.12 -14.28 1.03
C SER A 114 14.06 -15.23 0.51
N ILE A 115 13.87 -15.23 -0.79
CA ILE A 115 13.08 -16.24 -1.51
C ILE A 115 14.03 -16.88 -2.51
N GLY A 116 14.35 -18.15 -2.29
CA GLY A 116 15.41 -18.81 -3.05
C GLY A 116 16.73 -18.04 -2.97
N ASP A 117 17.29 -17.69 -4.14
CA ASP A 117 18.54 -16.93 -4.27
C ASP A 117 18.34 -15.40 -4.43
N ILE A 118 17.09 -14.92 -4.41
CA ILE A 118 16.76 -13.49 -4.44
C ILE A 118 16.63 -12.95 -3.02
N LYS A 119 17.46 -11.96 -2.69
CA LYS A 119 17.36 -11.19 -1.44
C LYS A 119 16.45 -9.99 -1.66
N ILE A 120 15.51 -9.78 -0.75
CA ILE A 120 14.52 -8.71 -0.81
C ILE A 120 14.62 -7.84 0.44
N THR A 121 14.84 -6.55 0.26
CA THR A 121 14.77 -5.58 1.35
C THR A 121 13.58 -4.66 1.12
N PRO A 122 12.52 -4.76 1.96
CA PRO A 122 11.37 -3.86 1.90
C PRO A 122 11.73 -2.49 2.52
N TYR A 123 11.36 -1.41 1.85
CA TYR A 123 11.52 -0.04 2.36
C TYR A 123 10.15 0.63 2.46
N LEU A 124 9.80 1.07 3.67
CA LEU A 124 8.57 1.82 3.90
C LEU A 124 8.54 3.07 3.04
N CYS A 125 7.49 3.24 2.23
CA CYS A 125 7.33 4.42 1.37
C CYS A 125 6.12 5.27 1.77
N ASP A 126 6.08 6.50 1.27
CA ASP A 126 4.92 7.37 1.41
C ASP A 126 3.88 7.01 0.35
N HIS A 127 2.71 6.60 0.82
CA HIS A 127 1.53 6.31 0.00
C HIS A 127 0.27 6.49 0.86
N SER A 128 -0.92 6.51 0.25
CA SER A 128 -2.20 6.59 0.97
C SER A 128 -2.49 5.31 1.78
N ALA A 129 -2.01 4.15 1.33
CA ALA A 129 -1.99 2.94 2.11
C ALA A 129 -0.94 3.00 3.21
N PHE A 130 -1.34 2.65 4.43
CA PHE A 130 -0.42 2.52 5.55
C PHE A 130 0.43 1.26 5.38
N ASP A 131 1.72 1.33 5.78
CA ASP A 131 2.64 0.19 5.65
C ASP A 131 2.88 -0.25 4.20
N SER A 132 2.92 0.71 3.27
CA SER A 132 3.27 0.51 1.87
C SER A 132 4.78 0.42 1.68
N HIS A 133 5.26 -0.50 0.85
CA HIS A 133 6.68 -0.78 0.71
C HIS A 133 7.14 -0.78 -0.75
N MET A 134 8.35 -0.24 -0.96
CA MET A 134 9.19 -0.51 -2.12
C MET A 134 10.01 -1.77 -1.86
N PHE A 135 10.36 -2.53 -2.88
CA PHE A 135 11.21 -3.71 -2.75
C PHE A 135 12.54 -3.54 -3.51
N LEU A 136 13.64 -3.59 -2.78
CA LEU A 136 14.97 -3.75 -3.37
C LEU A 136 15.25 -5.25 -3.51
N LEU A 137 15.42 -5.70 -4.74
CA LEU A 137 15.71 -7.10 -5.10
C LEU A 137 17.18 -7.21 -5.49
N GLU A 138 17.91 -8.13 -4.88
CA GLU A 138 19.34 -8.34 -5.13
C GLU A 138 19.62 -9.81 -5.42
N CYS A 139 20.21 -10.09 -6.56
CA CYS A 139 20.68 -11.42 -6.96
C CYS A 139 21.71 -11.31 -8.08
N GLU A 140 22.66 -12.24 -8.16
CA GLU A 140 23.66 -12.31 -9.23
C GLU A 140 24.45 -11.01 -9.44
N GLY A 141 24.69 -10.23 -8.34
CA GLY A 141 25.38 -8.94 -8.40
C GLY A 141 24.56 -7.81 -9.03
N LYS A 142 23.28 -8.03 -9.31
CA LYS A 142 22.33 -7.06 -9.86
C LYS A 142 21.33 -6.61 -8.82
N LYS A 143 20.85 -5.36 -8.96
CA LYS A 143 19.87 -4.73 -8.09
C LYS A 143 18.69 -4.19 -8.91
N ILE A 144 17.49 -4.57 -8.51
CA ILE A 144 16.24 -4.05 -9.08
C ILE A 144 15.46 -3.36 -7.95
N LEU A 145 14.96 -2.17 -8.20
CA LEU A 145 14.01 -1.52 -7.28
C LEU A 145 12.62 -1.55 -7.91
N TYR A 146 11.65 -2.10 -7.17
CA TYR A 146 10.22 -2.00 -7.45
C TYR A 146 9.59 -1.01 -6.48
N THR A 147 8.93 0.02 -6.99
CA THR A 147 8.40 1.08 -6.14
C THR A 147 7.03 0.76 -5.55
N GLY A 148 6.24 -0.16 -6.16
CA GLY A 148 4.82 -0.14 -5.93
C GLY A 148 4.27 1.26 -6.22
N ASP A 149 3.22 1.66 -5.50
CA ASP A 149 2.70 3.02 -5.53
C ASP A 149 3.36 3.90 -4.48
N PHE A 150 3.67 5.14 -4.85
CA PHE A 150 4.28 6.09 -3.94
C PHE A 150 3.84 7.54 -4.19
N ARG A 151 4.07 8.38 -3.20
CA ARG A 151 3.88 9.83 -3.28
C ARG A 151 4.94 10.53 -2.43
N SER A 152 5.02 11.86 -2.55
CA SER A 152 5.93 12.68 -1.74
C SER A 152 5.22 13.77 -0.93
N ASN A 153 3.89 13.78 -0.95
CA ASN A 153 3.06 14.82 -0.33
C ASN A 153 2.28 14.33 0.91
N GLY A 154 2.54 13.12 1.39
CA GLY A 154 1.99 12.57 2.62
C GLY A 154 2.72 13.03 3.89
N ARG A 155 2.74 12.18 4.91
CA ARG A 155 3.35 12.48 6.21
C ARG A 155 4.70 11.79 6.42
N LYS A 156 5.10 10.88 5.55
CA LYS A 156 6.41 10.23 5.58
C LYS A 156 7.43 11.08 4.82
N PHE A 157 8.66 11.14 5.34
CA PHE A 157 9.75 11.89 4.69
C PHE A 157 10.29 11.11 3.48
N PHE A 158 9.78 11.41 2.29
CA PHE A 158 10.17 10.74 1.06
C PHE A 158 11.67 10.92 0.74
N GLN A 159 12.25 12.10 0.98
CA GLN A 159 13.68 12.34 0.77
C GLN A 159 14.54 11.40 1.62
N SER A 160 14.20 11.19 2.90
CA SER A 160 14.93 10.26 3.76
C SER A 160 14.89 8.81 3.27
N LEU A 161 13.85 8.42 2.55
CA LEU A 161 13.78 7.12 1.89
C LEU A 161 14.78 7.10 0.70
N LEU A 162 14.75 8.12 -0.16
CA LEU A 162 15.65 8.19 -1.32
C LEU A 162 17.13 8.14 -0.91
N ASP A 163 17.47 8.78 0.21
CA ASP A 163 18.86 8.81 0.72
C ASP A 163 19.34 7.42 1.19
N LYS A 164 18.41 6.50 1.53
CA LYS A 164 18.72 5.13 1.93
C LYS A 164 18.85 4.17 0.76
N LEU A 165 18.21 4.47 -0.37
CA LEU A 165 18.16 3.56 -1.50
C LEU A 165 19.51 3.53 -2.23
N PRO A 166 20.08 2.35 -2.52
CA PRO A 166 21.29 2.24 -3.30
C PRO A 166 21.05 2.57 -4.77
N LYS A 167 22.14 2.75 -5.52
CA LYS A 167 22.07 2.73 -6.98
C LYS A 167 21.62 1.35 -7.45
N VAL A 168 20.70 1.29 -8.41
CA VAL A 168 20.11 0.07 -8.95
C VAL A 168 20.42 -0.08 -10.44
N ASP A 169 20.44 -1.32 -10.93
CA ASP A 169 20.62 -1.62 -12.35
C ASP A 169 19.32 -1.43 -13.13
N ALA A 170 18.15 -1.67 -12.49
CA ALA A 170 16.83 -1.47 -13.07
C ALA A 170 15.86 -0.88 -12.05
N LEU A 171 14.95 -0.02 -12.54
CA LEU A 171 13.86 0.57 -11.78
C LEU A 171 12.52 0.20 -12.42
N ILE A 172 11.64 -0.42 -11.63
CA ILE A 172 10.24 -0.67 -11.98
C ILE A 172 9.41 0.32 -11.18
N THR A 173 8.75 1.25 -11.83
CA THR A 173 8.04 2.34 -11.16
C THR A 173 6.65 2.56 -11.74
N GLU A 174 5.73 3.06 -10.92
CA GLU A 174 4.43 3.54 -11.35
C GLU A 174 4.53 4.75 -12.28
N GLY A 175 3.45 5.00 -13.04
CA GLY A 175 3.31 6.16 -13.91
C GLY A 175 1.92 6.80 -13.86
N THR A 176 1.16 6.59 -12.80
CA THR A 176 -0.26 7.01 -12.65
C THR A 176 -0.48 8.51 -12.88
N ASN A 177 0.50 9.34 -12.55
CA ASN A 177 0.43 10.80 -12.67
C ASN A 177 1.25 11.37 -13.85
N LEU A 178 1.68 10.53 -14.79
CA LEU A 178 2.44 10.96 -15.98
C LEU A 178 1.57 11.38 -17.18
N SER A 179 0.23 11.36 -17.04
CA SER A 179 -0.67 11.85 -18.09
C SER A 179 -0.52 13.37 -18.31
N ASN A 180 -0.64 13.81 -19.55
CA ASN A 180 -0.45 15.23 -19.94
C ASN A 180 -1.31 16.22 -19.15
N ASP A 181 -2.51 15.83 -18.74
CA ASP A 181 -3.42 16.64 -17.94
C ASP A 181 -3.01 16.76 -16.47
N LYS A 182 -2.10 15.91 -15.99
CA LYS A 182 -1.59 15.89 -14.62
C LYS A 182 -0.19 16.47 -14.47
N ILE A 183 0.58 16.55 -15.56
CA ILE A 183 1.93 17.11 -15.54
C ILE A 183 1.89 18.57 -15.07
N GLY A 184 2.73 18.90 -14.09
CA GLY A 184 2.84 20.24 -13.52
C GLY A 184 1.77 20.60 -12.49
N LYS A 185 0.78 19.73 -12.21
CA LYS A 185 -0.15 19.93 -11.09
C LYS A 185 0.51 19.58 -9.78
N ILE A 186 0.58 20.54 -8.88
CA ILE A 186 1.12 20.36 -7.52
C ILE A 186 -0.03 19.95 -6.61
N ASN A 187 0.04 18.74 -6.05
CA ASN A 187 -0.86 18.31 -5.01
C ASN A 187 -0.44 18.90 -3.67
N LEU A 188 -1.43 19.38 -2.89
CA LEU A 188 -1.18 19.86 -1.55
C LEU A 188 -0.63 18.72 -0.67
N THR A 189 0.35 19.05 0.16
CA THR A 189 0.81 18.15 1.21
C THR A 189 -0.25 17.99 2.29
N GLU A 190 -0.20 16.90 3.06
CA GLU A 190 -1.08 16.70 4.22
C GLU A 190 -0.95 17.85 5.26
N LYS A 191 0.24 18.47 5.36
CA LYS A 191 0.47 19.64 6.22
C LYS A 191 -0.23 20.91 5.70
N GLU A 192 -0.22 21.13 4.41
CA GLU A 192 -0.93 22.25 3.79
C GLU A 192 -2.45 22.07 3.86
N LEU A 193 -2.95 20.86 3.68
CA LEU A 193 -4.35 20.52 3.87
C LEU A 193 -4.79 20.74 5.33
N GLU A 194 -3.96 20.36 6.31
CA GLU A 194 -4.19 20.62 7.73
C GLU A 194 -4.34 22.12 7.99
N LYS A 195 -3.38 22.93 7.50
CA LYS A 195 -3.42 24.39 7.65
C LYS A 195 -4.68 24.99 7.04
N ARG A 196 -4.98 24.61 5.79
CA ARG A 196 -6.17 25.09 5.07
C ARG A 196 -7.48 24.67 5.75
N GLY A 197 -7.55 23.45 6.28
CA GLY A 197 -8.70 22.96 7.03
C GLY A 197 -8.93 23.72 8.32
N ILE A 198 -7.86 24.06 9.07
CA ILE A 198 -7.96 24.90 10.27
C ILE A 198 -8.51 26.29 9.93
N GLU A 199 -7.99 26.92 8.87
CA GLU A 199 -8.46 28.22 8.40
C GLU A 199 -9.93 28.18 7.98
N LEU A 200 -10.36 27.15 7.25
CA LEU A 200 -11.73 26.96 6.80
C LEU A 200 -12.73 26.79 7.95
N LEU A 201 -12.31 26.16 9.05
CA LEU A 201 -13.16 25.90 10.20
C LEU A 201 -13.12 27.00 11.27
N LYS A 202 -12.29 27.99 11.10
CA LYS A 202 -12.20 29.13 12.03
C LYS A 202 -13.53 29.89 12.10
N GLY A 203 -14.09 29.96 13.29
CA GLY A 203 -15.39 30.63 13.51
C GLY A 203 -16.62 29.87 13.06
N ASN A 204 -16.46 28.59 12.64
CA ASN A 204 -17.57 27.73 12.31
C ASN A 204 -17.86 26.78 13.48
N ASP A 205 -19.02 26.90 14.12
CA ASP A 205 -19.43 26.06 15.27
C ASP A 205 -20.35 24.90 14.87
N ARG A 206 -20.67 24.76 13.58
CA ARG A 206 -21.55 23.69 13.09
C ARG A 206 -20.80 22.37 12.97
N PRO A 207 -21.49 21.23 13.10
CA PRO A 207 -20.93 19.93 12.75
C PRO A 207 -20.41 19.91 11.32
N VAL A 208 -19.27 19.22 11.10
CA VAL A 208 -18.64 19.08 9.79
C VAL A 208 -18.52 17.59 9.48
N PHE A 209 -19.04 17.18 8.34
CA PHE A 209 -18.92 15.83 7.83
C PHE A 209 -17.83 15.76 6.78
N VAL A 210 -16.97 14.74 6.89
CA VAL A 210 -15.85 14.53 5.98
C VAL A 210 -16.01 13.18 5.30
N LEU A 211 -16.10 13.18 3.97
CA LEU A 211 -16.08 11.95 3.17
C LEU A 211 -14.65 11.66 2.71
N MET A 212 -14.10 10.52 3.11
CA MET A 212 -12.75 10.09 2.77
C MET A 212 -12.62 8.56 2.85
N ALA A 213 -11.57 8.02 2.26
CA ALA A 213 -11.25 6.60 2.42
C ALA A 213 -10.82 6.32 3.88
N GLY A 214 -11.51 5.40 4.55
CA GLY A 214 -11.23 5.00 5.94
C GLY A 214 -9.85 4.33 6.13
N THR A 215 -9.21 3.92 5.04
CA THR A 215 -7.86 3.35 5.01
C THR A 215 -6.76 4.38 4.76
N ASN A 216 -7.10 5.64 4.43
CA ASN A 216 -6.11 6.71 4.25
C ASN A 216 -5.70 7.29 5.60
N ILE A 217 -4.73 6.66 6.25
CA ILE A 217 -4.33 6.98 7.62
C ILE A 217 -3.75 8.39 7.74
N ASP A 218 -2.96 8.84 6.79
CA ASP A 218 -2.43 10.22 6.78
C ASP A 218 -3.55 11.25 6.78
N ARG A 219 -4.63 10.99 6.04
CA ARG A 219 -5.80 11.87 5.99
C ARG A 219 -6.59 11.84 7.30
N ILE A 220 -6.73 10.68 7.96
CA ILE A 220 -7.30 10.57 9.30
C ILE A 220 -6.51 11.42 10.29
N VAL A 221 -5.18 11.31 10.28
CA VAL A 221 -4.30 12.13 11.12
C VAL A 221 -4.46 13.62 10.84
N THR A 222 -4.61 14.00 9.56
CA THR A 222 -4.84 15.39 9.15
C THR A 222 -6.13 15.94 9.75
N PHE A 223 -7.25 15.24 9.59
CA PHE A 223 -8.53 15.70 10.15
C PHE A 223 -8.58 15.65 11.67
N TYR A 224 -7.94 14.68 12.30
CA TYR A 224 -7.76 14.68 13.76
C TYR A 224 -7.02 15.94 14.22
N LYS A 225 -5.91 16.31 13.58
CA LYS A 225 -5.16 17.53 13.94
C LYS A 225 -5.97 18.81 13.73
N ILE A 226 -6.75 18.88 12.64
CA ILE A 226 -7.69 19.98 12.40
C ILE A 226 -8.71 20.03 13.54
N ALA A 227 -9.36 18.94 13.88
CA ALA A 227 -10.35 18.86 14.95
C ALA A 227 -9.75 19.28 16.31
N ASN A 228 -8.58 18.75 16.63
CA ASN A 228 -7.88 19.07 17.89
C ASN A 228 -7.52 20.57 17.99
N THR A 229 -6.97 21.15 16.92
CA THR A 229 -6.61 22.58 16.87
C THR A 229 -7.83 23.49 16.95
N THR A 230 -8.95 23.08 16.35
CA THR A 230 -10.22 23.82 16.37
C THR A 230 -11.11 23.45 17.57
N LYS A 231 -10.58 22.70 18.55
CA LYS A 231 -11.25 22.26 19.79
C LYS A 231 -12.54 21.47 19.53
N ARG A 232 -12.56 20.64 18.50
CA ARG A 232 -13.70 19.79 18.12
C ARG A 232 -13.49 18.36 18.57
N LEU A 233 -14.59 17.68 18.87
CA LEU A 233 -14.58 16.22 18.99
C LEU A 233 -14.39 15.60 17.61
N PHE A 234 -13.50 14.62 17.49
CA PHE A 234 -13.25 13.88 16.26
C PHE A 234 -14.01 12.55 16.31
N LEU A 235 -14.97 12.38 15.39
CA LEU A 235 -15.75 11.16 15.27
C LEU A 235 -15.28 10.36 14.05
N LEU A 236 -15.02 9.09 14.25
CA LEU A 236 -14.74 8.11 13.20
C LEU A 236 -15.95 7.20 13.03
N ASP A 237 -16.18 6.71 11.82
CA ASP A 237 -17.04 5.55 11.65
C ASP A 237 -16.38 4.29 12.23
N THR A 238 -17.18 3.23 12.41
CA THR A 238 -16.72 1.97 13.03
C THR A 238 -15.56 1.34 12.29
N TYR A 239 -15.56 1.41 10.96
CA TYR A 239 -14.53 0.82 10.12
C TYR A 239 -13.18 1.55 10.27
N ALA A 240 -13.17 2.88 10.10
CA ALA A 240 -11.97 3.68 10.28
C ALA A 240 -11.46 3.62 11.74
N GLY A 241 -12.38 3.58 12.73
CA GLY A 241 -12.05 3.41 14.13
C GLY A 241 -11.39 2.08 14.44
N GLN A 242 -11.84 0.97 13.83
CA GLN A 242 -11.23 -0.34 13.99
C GLN A 242 -9.83 -0.39 13.35
N ILE A 243 -9.66 0.14 12.14
CA ILE A 243 -8.36 0.22 11.46
C ILE A 243 -7.36 1.00 12.30
N THR A 244 -7.71 2.22 12.71
CA THR A 244 -6.80 3.06 13.48
C THR A 244 -6.44 2.46 14.85
N ALA A 245 -7.39 1.78 15.49
CA ALA A 245 -7.16 1.07 16.75
C ALA A 245 -6.21 -0.14 16.58
N THR A 246 -6.25 -0.80 15.44
CA THR A 246 -5.38 -1.94 15.10
C THR A 246 -3.96 -1.49 14.76
N ILE A 247 -3.82 -0.39 14.03
CA ILE A 247 -2.50 0.21 13.78
C ILE A 247 -1.87 0.66 15.11
N GLY A 248 -2.65 1.33 15.96
CA GLY A 248 -2.22 1.78 17.28
C GLY A 248 -1.13 2.85 17.25
N GLY A 249 -0.25 2.83 18.27
CA GLY A 249 0.85 3.79 18.39
C GLY A 249 0.37 5.24 18.45
N ASN A 250 0.99 6.10 17.64
CA ASN A 250 0.66 7.53 17.57
C ASN A 250 -0.48 7.85 16.58
N ILE A 251 -1.15 6.84 16.05
CA ILE A 251 -2.30 7.05 15.16
C ILE A 251 -3.55 7.34 16.01
N PRO A 252 -4.26 8.45 15.74
CA PRO A 252 -5.46 8.80 16.49
C PRO A 252 -6.54 7.72 16.38
N ASN A 253 -6.92 7.19 17.53
CA ASN A 253 -7.87 6.08 17.58
C ASN A 253 -8.75 6.17 18.86
N PRO A 254 -9.94 5.55 18.85
CA PRO A 254 -10.90 5.69 19.95
C PRO A 254 -10.50 4.97 21.25
N ARG A 255 -9.48 4.08 21.22
CA ARG A 255 -9.02 3.35 22.40
C ARG A 255 -8.05 4.16 23.28
N THR A 256 -7.22 4.99 22.64
CA THR A 256 -6.11 5.68 23.35
C THR A 256 -6.17 7.20 23.29
N PHE A 257 -6.94 7.78 22.39
CA PHE A 257 -7.04 9.23 22.24
C PHE A 257 -8.34 9.77 22.84
N PHE A 258 -8.21 10.60 23.88
CA PHE A 258 -9.35 11.11 24.67
C PHE A 258 -10.42 11.84 23.84
N ASN A 259 -10.04 12.55 22.79
CA ASN A 259 -10.95 13.32 21.93
C ASN A 259 -11.34 12.62 20.63
N VAL A 260 -11.12 11.31 20.54
CA VAL A 260 -11.57 10.46 19.41
C VAL A 260 -12.70 9.56 19.88
N ARG A 261 -13.79 9.45 19.10
CA ARG A 261 -14.96 8.61 19.37
C ARG A 261 -15.41 7.89 18.11
N ILE A 262 -16.21 6.85 18.29
CA ILE A 262 -16.96 6.16 17.25
C ILE A 262 -18.41 6.54 17.34
#